data_60aabd8751c08203c1e36b8ac3f56abe
#
_entry.id   60aabd8751c08203c1e36b8ac3f56abe
#
_cell.length_a   1.000
_cell.length_b   1.000
_cell.length_c   1.000
_cell.angle_alpha   90.00
_cell.angle_beta   90.00
_cell.angle_gamma   90.00
#
_symmetry.space_group_name_H-M   'P 1'
#
loop_
_entity.id
_entity.type
_entity.pdbx_description
1 polymer ?
#
loop_
_entity_poly.entity_id
_entity_poly.type
_entity_poly.pdbx_seq_one_letter_code
_entity_poly.pdbx_strand_id
1 'polypeptide(L)'
;LSDVCDEATARFINREVSDGVIAPGYTDEAFEILKNKRKGTYNVIKIDPAYKPAPIEHKDVFGVTFEQGRNEIKLNGEELFANIPTRNKNFPEAAKRDLMIALITLKYTQSNSVCYVKEGQAIGIGAGQQSRIHCTRLAGNKADIWYLRQHPKVLNLPWVEKIRRADRDNTIDVYISDDYEDVLADGVWQQFFTEKPEVLTREEKRAWLDTLKGVALGSDAFFPFGDNIERAH
;
A
#
# COMPACT_ATOMS: atom_id res chain seq x y z
N LEU A 1 -3.63 11.50 10.43
CA LEU A 1 -4.64 12.32 9.74
C LEU A 1 -4.15 13.75 9.61
N SER A 2 -4.45 14.41 8.48
CA SER A 2 -4.07 15.81 8.21
C SER A 2 -4.98 16.81 8.94
N ASP A 3 -6.21 16.40 9.21
CA ASP A 3 -7.26 17.25 9.76
C ASP A 3 -7.87 16.67 11.03
N VAL A 4 -8.79 17.43 11.65
CA VAL A 4 -9.56 16.97 12.80
C VAL A 4 -10.33 15.70 12.43
N CYS A 5 -10.17 14.66 13.24
CA CYS A 5 -10.90 13.41 13.07
C CYS A 5 -12.36 13.60 13.47
N ASP A 6 -13.27 13.42 12.54
CA ASP A 6 -14.71 13.46 12.76
C ASP A 6 -15.28 12.06 13.10
N GLU A 7 -16.57 12.01 13.42
CA GLU A 7 -17.27 10.78 13.79
C GLU A 7 -17.22 9.74 12.65
N ALA A 8 -17.39 10.16 11.39
CA ALA A 8 -17.40 9.24 10.24
C ALA A 8 -16.04 8.57 10.06
N THR A 9 -14.97 9.33 10.14
CA THR A 9 -13.58 8.86 10.10
C THR A 9 -13.29 7.92 11.29
N ALA A 10 -13.71 8.27 12.49
CA ALA A 10 -13.54 7.43 13.68
C ALA A 10 -14.27 6.10 13.56
N ARG A 11 -15.50 6.08 13.02
CA ARG A 11 -16.25 4.84 12.75
C ARG A 11 -15.55 3.96 11.72
N PHE A 12 -14.94 4.57 10.69
CA PHE A 12 -14.13 3.84 9.73
C PHE A 12 -12.90 3.21 10.40
N ILE A 13 -12.10 4.01 11.13
CA ILE A 13 -10.92 3.53 11.85
C ILE A 13 -11.29 2.42 12.85
N ASN A 14 -12.44 2.52 13.51
CA ASN A 14 -12.87 1.53 14.50
C ASN A 14 -13.09 0.13 13.91
N ARG A 15 -13.44 0.04 12.63
CA ARG A 15 -13.62 -1.24 11.91
C ARG A 15 -12.31 -1.83 11.39
N GLU A 16 -11.29 -0.98 11.20
CA GLU A 16 -10.01 -1.39 10.64
C GLU A 16 -9.03 -1.87 11.73
N VAL A 17 -8.10 -2.75 11.36
CA VAL A 17 -7.02 -3.19 12.26
C VAL A 17 -5.93 -2.12 12.28
N SER A 18 -5.72 -1.51 13.45
CA SER A 18 -4.64 -0.54 13.68
C SER A 18 -4.34 -0.44 15.17
N ASP A 19 -3.16 0.09 15.53
CA ASP A 19 -2.68 0.20 16.91
C ASP A 19 -2.85 1.60 17.49
N GLY A 20 -3.03 2.61 16.65
CA GLY A 20 -3.21 3.99 17.06
C GLY A 20 -3.57 4.90 15.90
N VAL A 21 -3.96 6.12 16.25
CA VAL A 21 -4.24 7.21 15.32
C VAL A 21 -3.61 8.50 15.85
N ILE A 22 -3.09 9.30 14.92
CA ILE A 22 -2.59 10.65 15.20
C ILE A 22 -3.35 11.65 14.34
N ALA A 23 -3.83 12.74 14.96
CA ALA A 23 -4.56 13.82 14.32
C ALA A 23 -4.33 15.16 15.04
N PRO A 24 -4.54 16.31 14.38
CA PRO A 24 -4.47 17.61 15.03
C PRO A 24 -5.59 17.84 16.06
N GLY A 25 -6.67 17.07 15.97
CA GLY A 25 -7.81 17.11 16.91
C GLY A 25 -8.80 16.00 16.65
N TYR A 26 -9.80 15.91 17.51
CA TYR A 26 -10.89 14.94 17.45
C TYR A 26 -12.18 15.64 17.86
N THR A 27 -13.30 15.36 17.18
CA THR A 27 -14.60 15.74 17.73
C THR A 27 -14.90 14.88 18.96
N ASP A 28 -15.81 15.31 19.81
CA ASP A 28 -16.16 14.57 21.04
C ASP A 28 -16.67 13.15 20.70
N GLU A 29 -17.49 13.03 19.66
CA GLU A 29 -18.02 11.74 19.18
C GLU A 29 -16.90 10.84 18.65
N ALA A 30 -15.96 11.41 17.89
CA ALA A 30 -14.82 10.66 17.37
C ALA A 30 -13.93 10.15 18.51
N PHE A 31 -13.66 11.00 19.49
CA PHE A 31 -12.86 10.62 20.64
C PHE A 31 -13.52 9.51 21.45
N GLU A 32 -14.84 9.60 21.70
CA GLU A 32 -15.60 8.57 22.41
C GLU A 32 -15.52 7.20 21.69
N ILE A 33 -15.62 7.18 20.36
CA ILE A 33 -15.49 5.94 19.57
C ILE A 33 -14.08 5.35 19.69
N LEU A 34 -13.05 6.18 19.50
CA LEU A 34 -11.66 5.72 19.42
C LEU A 34 -11.11 5.31 20.80
N LYS A 35 -11.46 6.01 21.88
CA LYS A 35 -11.00 5.64 23.22
C LYS A 35 -11.52 4.29 23.68
N ASN A 36 -12.67 3.85 23.16
CA ASN A 36 -13.26 2.54 23.48
C ASN A 36 -12.75 1.42 22.59
N LYS A 37 -12.04 1.73 21.47
CA LYS A 37 -11.44 0.74 20.60
C LYS A 37 -10.43 -0.10 21.38
N ARG A 38 -10.34 -1.42 21.03
CA ARG A 38 -9.46 -2.39 21.71
C ARG A 38 -9.63 -2.40 23.25
N LYS A 39 -10.86 -2.25 23.73
CA LYS A 39 -11.18 -2.19 25.17
C LYS A 39 -10.41 -1.09 25.92
N GLY A 40 -10.19 0.05 25.29
CA GLY A 40 -9.53 1.21 25.87
C GLY A 40 -8.00 1.21 25.78
N THR A 41 -7.39 0.27 25.05
CA THR A 41 -5.93 0.20 24.87
C THR A 41 -5.45 0.79 23.53
N TYR A 42 -6.34 1.41 22.76
CA TYR A 42 -6.02 2.04 21.49
C TYR A 42 -5.35 3.40 21.71
N ASN A 43 -4.23 3.65 21.02
CA ASN A 43 -3.50 4.90 21.15
C ASN A 43 -4.18 6.01 20.35
N VAL A 44 -4.66 7.04 21.02
CA VAL A 44 -5.22 8.26 20.41
C VAL A 44 -4.28 9.42 20.72
N ILE A 45 -3.58 9.90 19.69
CA ILE A 45 -2.51 10.88 19.82
C ILE A 45 -2.94 12.20 19.17
N LYS A 46 -2.88 13.29 19.93
CA LYS A 46 -3.05 14.64 19.40
C LYS A 46 -1.70 15.26 19.08
N ILE A 47 -1.54 15.76 17.85
CA ILE A 47 -0.35 16.48 17.40
C ILE A 47 -0.64 17.98 17.32
N ASP A 48 0.33 18.80 17.69
CA ASP A 48 0.28 20.23 17.42
C ASP A 48 0.58 20.49 15.93
N PRO A 49 -0.37 20.97 15.12
CA PRO A 49 -0.14 21.24 13.71
C PRO A 49 0.85 22.39 13.46
N ALA A 50 1.11 23.23 14.46
CA ALA A 50 2.10 24.31 14.37
C ALA A 50 3.54 23.84 14.67
N TYR A 51 3.71 22.61 15.17
CA TYR A 51 5.03 22.08 15.47
C TYR A 51 5.88 21.95 14.20
N LYS A 52 7.05 22.55 14.24
CA LYS A 52 8.08 22.43 13.20
C LYS A 52 9.25 21.64 13.76
N PRO A 53 9.53 20.45 13.23
CA PRO A 53 10.69 19.69 13.68
C PRO A 53 11.99 20.40 13.31
N ALA A 54 13.06 20.13 14.08
CA ALA A 54 14.38 20.65 13.77
C ALA A 54 14.84 20.23 12.37
N PRO A 55 15.59 21.07 11.63
CA PRO A 55 16.05 20.75 10.28
C PRO A 55 17.08 19.61 10.25
N ILE A 56 17.74 19.38 11.39
CA ILE A 56 18.70 18.29 11.58
C ILE A 56 18.10 17.30 12.57
N GLU A 57 18.16 16.03 12.22
CA GLU A 57 17.76 14.93 13.09
C GLU A 57 18.97 14.13 13.57
N HIS A 58 18.90 13.69 14.83
CA HIS A 58 19.92 12.88 15.48
C HIS A 58 19.34 11.51 15.87
N LYS A 59 20.13 10.49 15.73
CA LYS A 59 19.80 9.13 16.15
C LYS A 59 20.99 8.46 16.83
N ASP A 60 20.84 8.12 18.11
CA ASP A 60 21.87 7.38 18.84
C ASP A 60 21.69 5.88 18.68
N VAL A 61 22.76 5.20 18.27
CA VAL A 61 22.80 3.75 18.08
C VAL A 61 24.14 3.23 18.64
N PHE A 62 24.07 2.44 19.69
CA PHE A 62 25.26 1.83 20.33
C PHE A 62 26.39 2.82 20.67
N GLY A 63 26.05 4.01 21.13
CA GLY A 63 27.03 5.05 21.50
C GLY A 63 27.56 5.87 20.34
N VAL A 64 27.04 5.67 19.14
CA VAL A 64 27.31 6.51 17.95
C VAL A 64 26.07 7.35 17.66
N THR A 65 26.27 8.67 17.56
CA THR A 65 25.19 9.58 17.12
C THR A 65 25.27 9.79 15.62
N PHE A 66 24.21 9.40 14.90
CA PHE A 66 24.03 9.76 13.49
C PHE A 66 23.35 11.12 13.43
N GLU A 67 23.87 11.99 12.59
CA GLU A 67 23.34 13.31 12.30
C GLU A 67 23.05 13.42 10.81
N GLN A 68 21.84 13.86 10.44
CA GLN A 68 21.46 14.07 9.04
C GLN A 68 20.45 15.19 8.90
N GLY A 69 20.41 15.82 7.73
CA GLY A 69 19.34 16.73 7.34
C GLY A 69 18.04 15.97 7.14
N ARG A 70 16.94 16.57 7.54
CA ARG A 70 15.60 16.01 7.25
C ARG A 70 15.32 16.00 5.76
N ASN A 71 14.56 15.00 5.30
CA ASN A 71 14.08 14.97 3.92
C ASN A 71 12.94 16.00 3.73
N GLU A 72 13.33 17.23 3.45
CA GLU A 72 12.41 18.36 3.21
C GLU A 72 12.22 18.67 1.73
N ILE A 73 12.53 17.72 0.84
CA ILE A 73 12.34 17.89 -0.61
C ILE A 73 10.89 18.27 -0.88
N LYS A 74 10.72 19.45 -1.49
CA LYS A 74 9.41 19.89 -1.99
C LYS A 74 9.17 19.25 -3.34
N LEU A 75 8.13 18.47 -3.44
CA LEU A 75 7.72 17.85 -4.70
C LEU A 75 6.86 18.85 -5.46
N ASN A 76 7.47 19.56 -6.42
CA ASN A 76 6.80 20.49 -7.30
C ASN A 76 6.61 19.84 -8.67
N GLY A 77 5.36 19.64 -9.10
CA GLY A 77 5.03 18.97 -10.35
C GLY A 77 5.54 19.73 -11.58
N GLU A 78 5.55 21.06 -11.57
CA GLU A 78 6.09 21.86 -12.69
C GLU A 78 7.59 21.61 -12.89
N GLU A 79 8.36 21.61 -11.83
CA GLU A 79 9.81 21.35 -11.86
C GLU A 79 10.13 19.90 -12.23
N LEU A 80 9.41 18.95 -11.65
CA LEU A 80 9.62 17.51 -11.87
C LEU A 80 9.32 17.10 -13.32
N PHE A 81 8.33 17.69 -13.95
CA PHE A 81 7.93 17.36 -15.32
C PHE A 81 8.45 18.36 -16.37
N ALA A 82 9.27 19.34 -15.97
CA ALA A 82 9.90 20.27 -16.91
C ALA A 82 10.86 19.56 -17.88
N ASN A 83 11.52 18.51 -17.42
CA ASN A 83 12.42 17.69 -18.23
C ASN A 83 11.97 16.24 -18.30
N ILE A 84 11.46 15.83 -19.45
CA ILE A 84 11.09 14.44 -19.74
C ILE A 84 12.18 13.83 -20.64
N PRO A 85 13.09 12.99 -20.12
CA PRO A 85 14.23 12.48 -20.87
C PRO A 85 13.87 11.40 -21.90
N THR A 86 12.71 10.76 -21.78
CA THR A 86 12.26 9.69 -22.65
C THR A 86 11.95 10.19 -24.08
N ARG A 87 11.97 9.27 -25.07
CA ARG A 87 11.61 9.58 -26.47
C ARG A 87 10.13 9.99 -26.58
N ASN A 88 9.25 9.25 -25.90
CA ASN A 88 7.84 9.62 -25.81
C ASN A 88 7.68 10.78 -24.82
N LYS A 89 7.26 11.92 -25.35
CA LYS A 89 6.99 13.15 -24.56
C LYS A 89 5.52 13.30 -24.21
N ASN A 90 4.66 12.42 -24.74
CA ASN A 90 3.23 12.43 -24.40
C ASN A 90 3.04 11.86 -23.00
N PHE A 91 2.73 12.74 -22.05
CA PHE A 91 2.64 12.44 -20.64
C PHE A 91 1.25 12.85 -20.13
N PRO A 92 0.29 11.89 -20.07
CA PRO A 92 -1.06 12.18 -19.63
C PRO A 92 -1.12 12.77 -18.21
N GLU A 93 -2.05 13.69 -17.97
CA GLU A 93 -2.22 14.31 -16.63
C GLU A 93 -2.50 13.27 -15.54
N ALA A 94 -3.23 12.21 -15.86
CA ALA A 94 -3.43 11.08 -14.93
C ALA A 94 -2.10 10.43 -14.53
N ALA A 95 -1.17 10.23 -15.47
CA ALA A 95 0.15 9.68 -15.18
C ALA A 95 0.99 10.64 -14.33
N LYS A 96 0.93 11.95 -14.58
CA LYS A 96 1.62 12.95 -13.74
C LYS A 96 1.10 12.91 -12.30
N ARG A 97 -0.22 12.90 -12.12
CA ARG A 97 -0.84 12.77 -10.79
C ARG A 97 -0.33 11.50 -10.08
N ASP A 98 -0.37 10.36 -10.77
CA ASP A 98 -0.02 9.07 -10.19
C ASP A 98 1.49 8.99 -9.87
N LEU A 99 2.35 9.59 -10.70
CA LEU A 99 3.78 9.72 -10.40
C LEU A 99 4.05 10.65 -9.21
N MET A 100 3.29 11.74 -9.07
CA MET A 100 3.41 12.59 -7.88
C MET A 100 3.05 11.82 -6.60
N ILE A 101 2.00 11.01 -6.64
CA ILE A 101 1.61 10.14 -5.51
C ILE A 101 2.71 9.11 -5.22
N ALA A 102 3.30 8.51 -6.25
CA ALA A 102 4.43 7.60 -6.09
C ALA A 102 5.60 8.29 -5.38
N LEU A 103 6.00 9.49 -5.82
CA LEU A 103 7.10 10.23 -5.21
C LEU A 103 6.80 10.66 -3.77
N ILE A 104 5.57 11.11 -3.48
CA ILE A 104 5.15 11.42 -2.10
C ILE A 104 5.25 10.16 -1.23
N THR A 105 4.77 9.03 -1.71
CA THR A 105 4.85 7.74 -1.00
C THR A 105 6.31 7.38 -0.73
N LEU A 106 7.17 7.47 -1.73
CA LEU A 106 8.59 7.10 -1.62
C LEU A 106 9.39 8.04 -0.73
N LYS A 107 9.02 9.33 -0.66
CA LYS A 107 9.63 10.29 0.27
C LYS A 107 9.58 9.81 1.73
N TYR A 108 8.52 9.08 2.10
CA TYR A 108 8.29 8.56 3.44
C TYR A 108 8.53 7.06 3.57
N THR A 109 9.14 6.44 2.57
CA THR A 109 9.37 5.00 2.54
C THR A 109 10.87 4.68 2.67
N GLN A 110 11.18 3.65 3.43
CA GLN A 110 12.56 3.18 3.63
C GLN A 110 13.19 2.73 2.32
N SER A 111 14.34 3.30 1.98
CA SER A 111 15.15 2.93 0.80
C SER A 111 15.75 1.50 0.96
N ASN A 112 16.01 0.77 -0.10
CA ASN A 112 15.56 0.98 -1.48
C ASN A 112 14.05 0.84 -1.57
N SER A 113 13.40 1.66 -2.36
CA SER A 113 11.94 1.61 -2.46
C SER A 113 11.42 1.89 -3.89
N VAL A 114 10.31 1.23 -4.22
CA VAL A 114 9.57 1.35 -5.48
C VAL A 114 8.09 1.37 -5.18
N CYS A 115 7.33 2.18 -5.91
CA CYS A 115 5.88 2.30 -5.73
C CYS A 115 5.17 2.27 -7.09
N TYR A 116 4.17 1.38 -7.21
CA TYR A 116 3.21 1.38 -8.32
C TYR A 116 1.94 2.12 -7.90
N VAL A 117 1.46 2.99 -8.78
CA VAL A 117 0.27 3.81 -8.55
C VAL A 117 -0.68 3.71 -9.72
N LYS A 118 -1.97 3.62 -9.43
CA LYS A 118 -3.05 3.65 -10.42
C LYS A 118 -4.21 4.47 -9.89
N GLU A 119 -4.71 5.38 -10.73
CA GLU A 119 -5.92 6.18 -10.46
C GLU A 119 -5.91 6.87 -9.08
N GLY A 120 -4.75 7.39 -8.69
CA GLY A 120 -4.59 8.12 -7.43
C GLY A 120 -4.33 7.23 -6.21
N GLN A 121 -4.15 5.93 -6.38
CA GLN A 121 -3.90 4.97 -5.30
C GLN A 121 -2.56 4.25 -5.47
N ALA A 122 -1.74 4.23 -4.41
CA ALA A 122 -0.57 3.36 -4.33
C ALA A 122 -1.04 1.90 -4.19
N ILE A 123 -0.82 1.09 -5.25
CA ILE A 123 -1.31 -0.28 -5.34
C ILE A 123 -0.26 -1.33 -5.01
N GLY A 124 1.01 -0.95 -5.00
CA GLY A 124 2.11 -1.83 -4.61
C GLY A 124 3.33 -1.05 -4.17
N ILE A 125 3.84 -1.30 -2.97
CA ILE A 125 5.01 -0.66 -2.39
C ILE A 125 6.00 -1.73 -1.98
N GLY A 126 7.22 -1.67 -2.52
CA GLY A 126 8.39 -2.42 -2.09
C GLY A 126 9.36 -1.49 -1.37
N ALA A 127 9.77 -1.84 -0.15
CA ALA A 127 10.54 -0.98 0.73
C ALA A 127 11.64 -1.74 1.46
N GLY A 128 12.74 -1.06 1.77
CA GLY A 128 13.80 -1.57 2.63
C GLY A 128 14.52 -2.81 2.12
N GLN A 129 14.48 -3.08 0.82
CA GLN A 129 15.13 -4.25 0.24
C GLN A 129 16.60 -3.98 -0.08
N GLN A 130 17.41 -5.03 -0.06
CA GLN A 130 18.86 -4.96 -0.31
C GLN A 130 19.21 -4.60 -1.75
N SER A 131 18.30 -4.86 -2.71
CA SER A 131 18.54 -4.52 -4.11
C SER A 131 17.28 -3.92 -4.76
N ARG A 132 17.51 -3.07 -5.78
CA ARG A 132 16.46 -2.39 -6.52
C ARG A 132 15.49 -3.39 -7.17
N ILE A 133 16.01 -4.45 -7.78
CA ILE A 133 15.16 -5.46 -8.41
C ILE A 133 14.23 -6.17 -7.42
N HIS A 134 14.70 -6.42 -6.19
CA HIS A 134 13.84 -7.02 -5.16
C HIS A 134 12.72 -6.05 -4.74
N CYS A 135 12.98 -4.75 -4.66
CA CYS A 135 11.93 -3.75 -4.43
C CYS A 135 10.90 -3.75 -5.56
N THR A 136 11.37 -3.77 -6.82
CA THR A 136 10.51 -3.78 -8.00
C THR A 136 9.63 -5.03 -8.04
N ARG A 137 10.21 -6.21 -7.75
CA ARG A 137 9.47 -7.47 -7.64
C ARG A 137 8.43 -7.45 -6.52
N LEU A 138 8.83 -7.02 -5.32
CA LEU A 138 7.92 -6.95 -4.18
C LEU A 138 6.76 -5.99 -4.42
N ALA A 139 7.06 -4.80 -4.93
CA ALA A 139 6.04 -3.81 -5.27
C ALA A 139 5.10 -4.33 -6.38
N GLY A 140 5.67 -4.93 -7.43
CA GLY A 140 4.91 -5.51 -8.52
C GLY A 140 4.01 -6.66 -8.07
N ASN A 141 4.52 -7.59 -7.24
CA ASN A 141 3.70 -8.68 -6.70
C ASN A 141 2.50 -8.14 -5.89
N LYS A 142 2.70 -7.09 -5.11
CA LYS A 142 1.59 -6.44 -4.38
C LYS A 142 0.57 -5.79 -5.33
N ALA A 143 1.04 -5.16 -6.40
CA ALA A 143 0.16 -4.60 -7.43
C ALA A 143 -0.62 -5.69 -8.17
N ASP A 144 0.03 -6.81 -8.49
CA ASP A 144 -0.60 -7.99 -9.09
C ASP A 144 -1.72 -8.53 -8.18
N ILE A 145 -1.42 -8.73 -6.88
CA ILE A 145 -2.40 -9.19 -5.89
C ILE A 145 -3.56 -8.19 -5.78
N TRP A 146 -3.26 -6.88 -5.71
CA TRP A 146 -4.30 -5.84 -5.65
C TRP A 146 -5.27 -5.95 -6.83
N TYR A 147 -4.78 -6.22 -8.04
CA TYR A 147 -5.61 -6.36 -9.23
C TYR A 147 -6.31 -7.72 -9.32
N LEU A 148 -5.64 -8.80 -8.94
CA LEU A 148 -6.24 -10.15 -8.88
C LEU A 148 -7.38 -10.25 -7.86
N ARG A 149 -7.33 -9.50 -6.75
CA ARG A 149 -8.44 -9.42 -5.78
C ARG A 149 -9.73 -8.87 -6.40
N GLN A 150 -9.67 -8.22 -7.57
CA GLN A 150 -10.81 -7.71 -8.32
C GLN A 150 -11.28 -8.68 -9.41
N HIS A 151 -10.63 -9.83 -9.56
CA HIS A 151 -11.06 -10.85 -10.52
C HIS A 151 -12.46 -11.39 -10.17
N PRO A 152 -13.36 -11.61 -11.17
CA PRO A 152 -14.72 -12.10 -10.90
C PRO A 152 -14.79 -13.35 -10.04
N LYS A 153 -13.91 -14.34 -10.24
CA LYS A 153 -13.84 -15.54 -9.38
C LYS A 153 -13.54 -15.19 -7.92
N VAL A 154 -12.73 -14.17 -7.63
CA VAL A 154 -12.39 -13.74 -6.27
C VAL A 154 -13.54 -12.97 -5.64
N LEU A 155 -14.16 -12.07 -6.40
CA LEU A 155 -15.30 -11.27 -5.91
C LEU A 155 -16.52 -12.13 -5.59
N ASN A 156 -16.71 -13.24 -6.31
CA ASN A 156 -17.84 -14.15 -6.19
C ASN A 156 -17.53 -15.42 -5.38
N LEU A 157 -16.47 -15.44 -4.58
CA LEU A 157 -16.16 -16.58 -3.71
C LEU A 157 -17.34 -16.88 -2.77
N PRO A 158 -17.79 -18.16 -2.66
CA PRO A 158 -18.98 -18.56 -1.92
C PRO A 158 -18.72 -18.67 -0.42
N TRP A 159 -18.62 -17.54 0.26
CA TRP A 159 -18.26 -17.46 1.67
C TRP A 159 -19.31 -18.07 2.61
N VAL A 160 -18.84 -18.67 3.70
CA VAL A 160 -19.75 -19.01 4.83
C VAL A 160 -20.26 -17.74 5.50
N GLU A 161 -21.51 -17.79 6.02
CA GLU A 161 -22.24 -16.60 6.50
C GLU A 161 -21.50 -15.77 7.57
N LYS A 162 -20.76 -16.43 8.47
CA LYS A 162 -20.12 -15.79 9.63
C LYS A 162 -18.61 -15.74 9.57
N ILE A 163 -18.03 -15.68 8.37
CA ILE A 163 -16.58 -15.56 8.23
C ILE A 163 -16.08 -14.21 8.78
N ARG A 164 -15.05 -14.23 9.61
CA ARG A 164 -14.42 -13.00 10.08
C ARG A 164 -13.67 -12.32 8.94
N ARG A 165 -13.65 -10.98 8.94
CA ARG A 165 -12.98 -10.20 7.90
C ARG A 165 -11.51 -10.59 7.71
N ALA A 166 -10.75 -10.73 8.80
CA ALA A 166 -9.34 -11.12 8.73
C ALA A 166 -9.14 -12.52 8.09
N ASP A 167 -9.99 -13.49 8.43
CA ASP A 167 -9.92 -14.82 7.84
C ASP A 167 -10.26 -14.78 6.36
N ARG A 168 -11.27 -13.99 5.98
CA ARG A 168 -11.63 -13.78 4.58
C ARG A 168 -10.47 -13.16 3.79
N ASP A 169 -9.85 -12.10 4.30
CA ASP A 169 -8.75 -11.42 3.64
C ASP A 169 -7.53 -12.33 3.46
N ASN A 170 -7.17 -13.08 4.49
CA ASN A 170 -6.07 -14.06 4.43
C ASN A 170 -6.39 -15.20 3.46
N THR A 171 -7.63 -15.71 3.47
CA THR A 171 -8.05 -16.77 2.55
C THR A 171 -7.99 -16.31 1.09
N ILE A 172 -8.37 -15.05 0.79
CA ILE A 172 -8.23 -14.49 -0.55
C ILE A 172 -6.76 -14.46 -0.99
N ASP A 173 -5.85 -14.01 -0.13
CA ASP A 173 -4.43 -13.93 -0.46
C ASP A 173 -3.84 -15.31 -0.76
N VAL A 174 -4.20 -16.33 0.03
CA VAL A 174 -3.78 -17.72 -0.23
C VAL A 174 -4.43 -18.28 -1.49
N TYR A 175 -5.73 -18.06 -1.70
CA TYR A 175 -6.46 -18.50 -2.90
C TYR A 175 -5.87 -17.95 -4.21
N ILE A 176 -5.40 -16.70 -4.18
CA ILE A 176 -4.76 -16.05 -5.33
C ILE A 176 -3.32 -16.53 -5.52
N SER A 177 -2.64 -16.96 -4.47
CA SER A 177 -1.24 -17.40 -4.50
C SER A 177 -1.05 -18.73 -5.24
N ASP A 178 0.17 -19.21 -5.31
CA ASP A 178 0.48 -20.55 -5.79
C ASP A 178 0.21 -21.63 -4.73
N ASP A 179 0.03 -21.22 -3.45
CA ASP A 179 -0.27 -22.09 -2.31
C ASP A 179 -1.79 -22.25 -2.08
N TYR A 180 -2.61 -22.05 -3.11
CA TYR A 180 -4.09 -22.11 -3.03
C TYR A 180 -4.62 -23.44 -2.47
N GLU A 181 -3.84 -24.51 -2.58
CA GLU A 181 -4.21 -25.82 -2.02
C GLU A 181 -4.40 -25.74 -0.51
N ASP A 182 -3.68 -24.86 0.20
CA ASP A 182 -3.79 -24.69 1.66
C ASP A 182 -5.21 -24.28 2.09
N VAL A 183 -5.96 -23.63 1.22
CA VAL A 183 -7.36 -23.24 1.51
C VAL A 183 -8.39 -24.04 0.70
N LEU A 184 -7.98 -24.77 -0.34
CA LEU A 184 -8.86 -25.59 -1.18
C LEU A 184 -8.74 -27.09 -0.93
N ALA A 185 -7.83 -27.54 -0.02
CA ALA A 185 -7.72 -28.95 0.34
C ALA A 185 -9.02 -29.49 0.95
N ASP A 186 -9.29 -30.76 0.72
CA ASP A 186 -10.46 -31.42 1.31
C ASP A 186 -10.34 -31.47 2.83
N GLY A 187 -11.41 -31.10 3.53
CA GLY A 187 -11.42 -30.91 4.98
C GLY A 187 -10.99 -29.52 5.46
N VAL A 188 -10.49 -28.67 4.57
CA VAL A 188 -10.07 -27.28 4.87
C VAL A 188 -11.02 -26.26 4.28
N TRP A 189 -11.35 -26.37 3.00
CA TRP A 189 -12.17 -25.37 2.29
C TRP A 189 -13.54 -25.13 2.93
N GLN A 190 -14.11 -26.15 3.57
CA GLN A 190 -15.42 -26.08 4.27
C GLN A 190 -15.42 -25.08 5.44
N GLN A 191 -14.25 -24.68 5.93
CA GLN A 191 -14.14 -23.67 6.98
C GLN A 191 -14.40 -22.25 6.46
N PHE A 192 -14.20 -22.03 5.17
CA PHE A 192 -14.26 -20.72 4.54
C PHE A 192 -15.41 -20.58 3.56
N PHE A 193 -15.77 -21.66 2.86
CA PHE A 193 -16.68 -21.64 1.72
C PHE A 193 -17.88 -22.57 1.92
N THR A 194 -19.03 -22.21 1.33
CA THR A 194 -20.24 -23.04 1.32
C THR A 194 -20.17 -24.15 0.26
N GLU A 195 -19.37 -23.96 -0.77
CA GLU A 195 -19.03 -24.93 -1.81
C GLU A 195 -17.58 -24.74 -2.22
N LYS A 196 -16.92 -25.80 -2.73
CA LYS A 196 -15.51 -25.73 -3.12
C LYS A 196 -15.34 -24.82 -4.33
N PRO A 197 -14.63 -23.68 -4.22
CA PRO A 197 -14.38 -22.82 -5.35
C PRO A 197 -13.51 -23.51 -6.42
N GLU A 198 -13.71 -23.12 -7.68
CA GLU A 198 -12.76 -23.46 -8.73
C GLU A 198 -11.42 -22.76 -8.50
N VAL A 199 -10.34 -23.41 -8.87
CA VAL A 199 -9.00 -22.81 -8.85
C VAL A 199 -8.93 -21.64 -9.82
N LEU A 200 -8.31 -20.55 -9.40
CA LEU A 200 -7.91 -19.47 -10.29
C LEU A 200 -6.58 -19.87 -10.94
N THR A 201 -6.64 -20.37 -12.17
CA THR A 201 -5.47 -20.93 -12.85
C THR A 201 -4.42 -19.88 -13.19
N ARG A 202 -3.20 -20.31 -13.45
CA ARG A 202 -2.10 -19.42 -13.84
C ARG A 202 -2.42 -18.65 -15.13
N GLU A 203 -3.06 -19.33 -16.08
CA GLU A 203 -3.49 -18.75 -17.35
C GLU A 203 -4.55 -17.67 -17.14
N GLU A 204 -5.54 -17.92 -16.29
CA GLU A 204 -6.56 -16.94 -15.93
C GLU A 204 -5.96 -15.73 -15.21
N LYS A 205 -5.06 -15.97 -14.24
CA LYS A 205 -4.33 -14.89 -13.55
C LYS A 205 -3.59 -14.03 -14.58
N ARG A 206 -2.86 -14.65 -15.50
CA ARG A 206 -2.09 -13.93 -16.52
C ARG A 206 -2.99 -13.15 -17.45
N ALA A 207 -4.05 -13.75 -17.96
CA ALA A 207 -5.00 -13.09 -18.84
C ALA A 207 -5.66 -11.86 -18.17
N TRP A 208 -5.95 -11.96 -16.88
CA TRP A 208 -6.49 -10.84 -16.12
C TRP A 208 -5.46 -9.72 -15.92
N LEU A 209 -4.25 -10.06 -15.49
CA LEU A 209 -3.15 -9.09 -15.30
C LEU A 209 -2.79 -8.36 -16.60
N ASP A 210 -2.84 -9.02 -17.74
CA ASP A 210 -2.58 -8.41 -19.06
C ASP A 210 -3.60 -7.33 -19.44
N THR A 211 -4.75 -7.26 -18.75
CA THR A 211 -5.74 -6.18 -18.91
C THR A 211 -5.41 -4.93 -18.11
N LEU A 212 -4.50 -5.01 -17.12
CA LEU A 212 -4.10 -3.87 -16.29
C LEU A 212 -3.29 -2.86 -17.12
N LYS A 213 -3.80 -1.65 -17.24
CA LYS A 213 -3.20 -0.57 -18.04
C LYS A 213 -3.13 0.72 -17.24
N GLY A 214 -2.25 1.64 -17.64
CA GLY A 214 -2.18 2.98 -17.08
C GLY A 214 -1.65 3.01 -15.65
N VAL A 215 -0.73 2.11 -15.30
CA VAL A 215 -0.02 2.10 -14.02
C VAL A 215 1.21 2.98 -14.12
N ALA A 216 1.41 3.85 -13.14
CA ALA A 216 2.63 4.63 -12.98
C ALA A 216 3.56 3.96 -11.98
N LEU A 217 4.87 4.07 -12.23
CA LEU A 217 5.91 3.55 -11.34
C LEU A 217 6.86 4.66 -10.92
N GLY A 218 7.08 4.81 -9.62
CA GLY A 218 8.13 5.64 -9.02
C GLY A 218 9.20 4.80 -8.37
N SER A 219 10.42 5.36 -8.32
CA SER A 219 11.57 4.78 -7.62
C SER A 219 12.32 5.88 -6.88
N ASP A 220 12.81 5.59 -5.67
CA ASP A 220 13.59 6.56 -4.88
C ASP A 220 15.00 6.80 -5.43
N ALA A 221 15.47 5.95 -6.37
CA ALA A 221 16.73 6.13 -7.11
C ALA A 221 16.66 5.45 -8.48
N PHE A 222 17.76 5.52 -9.24
CA PHE A 222 17.87 4.96 -10.59
C PHE A 222 17.75 3.42 -10.60
N PHE A 223 17.32 2.89 -11.73
CA PHE A 223 17.37 1.47 -12.04
C PHE A 223 18.73 1.09 -12.64
N PRO A 224 19.54 0.28 -11.95
CA PRO A 224 20.87 -0.03 -12.43
C PRO A 224 20.91 -0.99 -13.63
N PHE A 225 19.86 -1.80 -13.80
CA PHE A 225 19.78 -2.84 -14.83
C PHE A 225 18.39 -2.89 -15.48
N GLY A 226 18.31 -3.45 -16.70
CA GLY A 226 17.09 -3.57 -17.50
C GLY A 226 16.04 -4.52 -16.90
N ASP A 227 16.44 -5.47 -16.06
CA ASP A 227 15.56 -6.42 -15.39
C ASP A 227 14.44 -5.74 -14.55
N ASN A 228 14.73 -4.56 -14.04
CA ASN A 228 13.72 -3.74 -13.33
C ASN A 228 12.62 -3.27 -14.29
N ILE A 229 12.98 -2.88 -15.51
CA ILE A 229 12.03 -2.44 -16.53
C ILE A 229 11.22 -3.63 -17.04
N GLU A 230 11.87 -4.78 -17.27
CA GLU A 230 11.19 -6.02 -17.66
C GLU A 230 10.16 -6.47 -16.63
N ARG A 231 10.50 -6.36 -15.34
CA ARG A 231 9.54 -6.69 -14.26
C ARG A 231 8.40 -5.66 -14.15
N ALA A 232 8.68 -4.40 -14.48
CA ALA A 232 7.69 -3.32 -14.39
C ALA A 232 6.68 -3.34 -15.55
N HIS A 233 7.04 -3.93 -16.68
CA HIS A 233 6.21 -4.09 -17.86
C HIS A 233 5.30 -5.31 -17.74
#